data_a54eab4d0198523add052a706b895f7f
#
_entry.id   a54eab4d0198523add052a706b895f7f
#
_cell.length_a   1.000
_cell.length_b   1.000
_cell.length_c   1.000
_cell.angle_alpha   90.00
_cell.angle_beta   90.00
_cell.angle_gamma   90.00
#
_symmetry.space_group_name_H-M   'P 1'
#
loop_
_entity.id
_entity.type
_entity.pdbx_description
1 polymer ?
#
loop_
_entity_poly.entity_id
_entity_poly.type
_entity_poly.pdbx_seq_one_letter_code
_entity_poly.pdbx_strand_id
1 'polypeptide(L)' 'SPEAVDPDDVEMLEDLVVAAVNEGIRKSQEMVSAEMARITGGLNIPGL' A
#
# COMPACT_ATOMS: atom_id res chain seq x y z
N SER A 1 -5.43 13.76 -28.70
CA SER A 1 -4.69 13.39 -29.91
C SER A 1 -3.52 12.50 -29.58
N PRO A 2 -3.32 11.38 -30.28
CA PRO A 2 -2.15 10.53 -30.06
C PRO A 2 -0.82 11.24 -30.23
N GLU A 3 -0.82 12.29 -31.06
CA GLU A 3 0.38 13.08 -31.31
C GLU A 3 0.75 13.97 -30.14
N ALA A 4 -0.18 14.24 -29.24
CA ALA A 4 0.06 15.03 -28.04
C ALA A 4 0.54 14.18 -26.86
N VAL A 5 0.56 12.86 -27.01
CA VAL A 5 0.99 11.95 -25.96
C VAL A 5 2.49 11.65 -26.12
N ASP A 6 3.27 12.06 -25.14
CA ASP A 6 4.70 11.74 -25.08
C ASP A 6 4.86 10.37 -24.43
N PRO A 7 5.52 9.39 -25.12
CA PRO A 7 5.75 8.08 -24.52
C PRO A 7 6.49 8.11 -23.19
N ASP A 8 7.40 9.07 -23.00
CA ASP A 8 8.12 9.23 -21.73
C ASP A 8 7.19 9.67 -20.61
N ASP A 9 6.20 10.52 -20.91
CA ASP A 9 5.20 10.95 -19.94
C ASP A 9 4.25 9.82 -19.58
N VAL A 10 3.90 8.99 -20.54
CA VAL A 10 3.07 7.79 -20.30
C VAL A 10 3.80 6.81 -19.40
N GLU A 11 5.07 6.57 -19.68
CA GLU A 11 5.90 5.68 -18.86
C GLU A 11 6.01 6.20 -17.43
N MET A 12 6.24 7.49 -17.26
CA MET A 12 6.30 8.12 -15.95
C MET A 12 4.96 7.97 -15.21
N LEU A 13 3.85 8.16 -15.91
CA LEU A 13 2.53 8.01 -15.33
C LEU A 13 2.30 6.56 -14.89
N GLU A 14 2.69 5.60 -15.71
CA GLU A 14 2.60 4.18 -15.36
C GLU A 14 3.40 3.87 -14.10
N ASP A 15 4.62 4.39 -14.01
CA ASP A 15 5.48 4.20 -12.85
C ASP A 15 4.85 4.80 -11.59
N LEU A 16 4.23 5.96 -11.71
CA LEU A 16 3.54 6.61 -10.60
C LEU A 16 2.35 5.79 -10.13
N VAL A 17 1.59 5.22 -11.07
CA VAL A 17 0.45 4.37 -10.74
C VAL A 17 0.91 3.10 -10.02
N VAL A 18 1.95 2.46 -10.54
CA VAL A 18 2.52 1.27 -9.91
C VAL A 18 3.01 1.57 -8.50
N ALA A 19 3.73 2.69 -8.33
CA ALA A 19 4.23 3.11 -7.02
C ALA A 19 3.08 3.39 -6.05
N ALA A 20 2.02 4.04 -6.51
CA ALA A 20 0.85 4.35 -5.69
C ALA A 20 0.13 3.07 -5.26
N VAL A 21 -0.05 2.12 -6.18
CA VAL A 21 -0.67 0.83 -5.88
C VAL A 21 0.17 0.05 -4.87
N ASN A 22 1.48 -0.02 -5.08
CA ASN A 22 2.39 -0.71 -4.17
C ASN A 22 2.37 -0.09 -2.78
N GLU A 23 2.35 1.24 -2.70
CA GLU A 23 2.27 1.96 -1.43
C GLU A 23 0.94 1.68 -0.73
N GLY A 24 -0.16 1.63 -1.47
CA GLY A 24 -1.47 1.29 -0.93
C GLY A 24 -1.51 -0.11 -0.35
N ILE A 25 -0.93 -1.07 -1.06
CA ILE A 25 -0.84 -2.46 -0.60
C ILE A 25 0.00 -2.53 0.68
N ARG A 26 1.15 -1.86 0.69
CA ARG A 26 2.04 -1.83 1.86
C ARG A 26 1.33 -1.25 3.08
N LYS A 27 0.63 -0.15 2.90
CA LYS A 27 -0.14 0.49 3.98
C LYS A 27 -1.25 -0.41 4.49
N SER A 28 -1.93 -1.11 3.58
CA SER A 28 -2.96 -2.06 3.96
C SER A 28 -2.39 -3.20 4.80
N GLN A 29 -1.24 -3.72 4.41
CA GLN A 29 -0.55 -4.77 5.16
C GLN A 29 -0.11 -4.29 6.53
N GLU A 30 0.41 -3.07 6.63
CA GLU A 30 0.78 -2.47 7.91
C GLU A 30 -0.43 -2.31 8.82
N MET A 31 -1.56 -1.89 8.26
CA MET A 31 -2.80 -1.71 9.01
C MET A 31 -3.31 -3.05 9.56
N VAL A 32 -3.32 -4.08 8.73
CA VAL A 32 -3.71 -5.42 9.14
C VAL A 32 -2.76 -5.95 10.22
N SER A 33 -1.46 -5.78 10.02
CA SER A 33 -0.44 -6.20 10.96
C SER A 33 -0.60 -5.52 12.31
N ALA A 34 -0.85 -4.21 12.31
CA ALA A 34 -1.08 -3.44 13.53
C ALA A 34 -2.35 -3.91 14.24
N GLU A 35 -3.39 -4.17 13.47
CA GLU A 35 -4.67 -4.65 14.02
C GLU A 35 -4.51 -6.04 14.64
N MET A 36 -3.80 -6.93 13.97
CA MET A 36 -3.50 -8.26 14.49
C MET A 36 -2.66 -8.21 15.75
N ALA A 37 -1.64 -7.35 15.79
CA ALA A 37 -0.80 -7.15 16.97
C ALA A 37 -1.62 -6.65 18.15
N ARG A 38 -2.57 -5.74 17.90
CA ARG A 38 -3.46 -5.21 18.93
C ARG A 38 -4.33 -6.33 19.52
N ILE A 39 -4.91 -7.15 18.66
CA ILE A 39 -5.75 -8.27 19.09
C ILE A 39 -4.93 -9.31 19.83
N THR A 40 -3.77 -9.67 19.29
CA THR A 40 -2.86 -10.63 19.90
C THR A 40 -2.34 -10.12 21.25
N GLY A 41 -2.00 -8.82 21.31
CA GLY A 41 -1.57 -8.19 22.56
C GLY A 41 -2.66 -8.24 23.63
N GLY A 42 -3.92 -8.05 23.23
CA GLY A 42 -5.05 -8.17 24.12
C GLY A 42 -5.27 -9.59 24.62
N LEU A 43 -4.97 -10.58 23.79
CA LEU A 43 -5.10 -11.99 24.15
C LEU A 43 -3.97 -12.48 25.06
N ASN A 44 -2.87 -11.76 25.09
CA ASN A 44 -1.70 -12.10 25.89
C ASN A 44 -1.64 -11.38 27.23
N ILE A 45 -2.75 -10.88 27.72
CA ILE A 45 -2.81 -10.23 29.02
C ILE A 45 -2.53 -11.27 30.12
N PRO A 46 -1.57 -11.02 31.02
CA PRO A 46 -1.28 -11.96 32.10
C PRO A 46 -2.51 -12.20 32.97
N GLY A 47 -2.73 -13.44 33.29
CA GLY A 47 -3.85 -13.83 34.14
C GLY A 47 -5.12 -14.21 33.40
N LEU A 48 -5.13 -14.09 32.10
CA LEU A 48 -6.26 -14.52 31.28
C LEU A 48 -6.13 -15.97 30.84
#